data_df58349045d51b4d3ea698610d436a99
#
_entry.id   df58349045d51b4d3ea698610d436a99
#
_cell.length_a   1.000
_cell.length_b   1.000
_cell.length_c   1.000
_cell.angle_alpha   90.00
_cell.angle_beta   90.00
_cell.angle_gamma   90.00
#
_symmetry.space_group_name_H-M   'P 1'
#
loop_
_entity.id
_entity.type
_entity.pdbx_description
1 polymer ?
#
loop_
_entity_poly.entity_id
_entity_poly.type
_entity_poly.pdbx_seq_one_letter_code
_entity_poly.pdbx_strand_id
1 'polypeptide(L)'
;MVKVCVDAPRTGLSLGGGPLDTTAGAIGSHCLPATAYTTDPPIDACVIAAQTLSIPDRNTVAATGTRPLILLAGDALTITGTLDAASHRGGGGHTGPAADTGPCPNNMTAPTTAPANQGGQGGGGWGGTFGLGGANGNGTVGGGIGGIAGNNLIITALGGGCPGGGGANNALGGGGGSGGHGGGAVLLVAGQSITVDGAVNASGAGGGTGQARGGGGGGGSGGMIVLDSPTVAINGRCFANGGGGGQGGNALAGDSGSESSAPNNTASGGASPSVGGAGGAGGIASAGAQPGQPGGTNGVDTGGGGAGGGAIGVIKVFASNRRHTSETDHISPPPS
;
A
#
# COMPACT_ATOMS: atom_id res chain seq x y z
N MET A 1 4.31 -20.94 0.34
CA MET A 1 4.31 -20.59 1.77
C MET A 1 5.76 -20.49 2.21
N VAL A 2 6.16 -19.47 2.94
CA VAL A 2 7.52 -19.32 3.46
C VAL A 2 7.60 -20.11 4.77
N LYS A 3 8.51 -21.06 4.87
CA LYS A 3 8.85 -21.71 6.16
C LYS A 3 9.96 -20.91 6.81
N VAL A 4 9.86 -20.67 8.11
CA VAL A 4 10.87 -19.93 8.88
C VAL A 4 11.32 -20.82 10.05
N CYS A 5 12.61 -21.06 10.15
CA CYS A 5 13.21 -21.78 11.27
C CYS A 5 14.19 -20.89 12.01
N VAL A 6 14.03 -20.79 13.31
CA VAL A 6 14.95 -20.08 14.22
C VAL A 6 15.29 -21.00 15.40
N ASP A 7 16.44 -20.78 16.02
CA ASP A 7 16.72 -21.39 17.31
C ASP A 7 15.70 -20.87 18.34
N ALA A 8 15.06 -21.76 19.10
CA ALA A 8 13.91 -21.45 19.93
C ALA A 8 14.21 -20.32 20.94
N PRO A 9 13.62 -19.14 20.79
CA PRO A 9 13.79 -18.06 21.75
C PRO A 9 13.11 -18.42 23.07
N ARG A 10 13.76 -18.15 24.19
CA ARG A 10 13.31 -18.60 25.53
C ARG A 10 12.48 -17.59 26.32
N THR A 11 12.28 -16.40 25.80
CA THR A 11 11.61 -15.29 26.53
C THR A 11 10.48 -14.70 25.71
N GLY A 12 9.48 -14.16 26.41
CA GLY A 12 8.44 -13.33 25.79
C GLY A 12 9.01 -11.98 25.38
N LEU A 13 8.50 -11.43 24.30
CA LEU A 13 8.83 -10.08 23.79
C LEU A 13 7.55 -9.27 23.64
N SER A 14 7.56 -8.08 24.23
CA SER A 14 6.54 -7.06 24.00
C SER A 14 7.13 -5.95 23.16
N LEU A 15 6.58 -5.75 21.96
CA LEU A 15 6.95 -4.64 21.09
C LEU A 15 6.24 -3.38 21.58
N GLY A 16 6.99 -2.45 22.16
CA GLY A 16 6.53 -1.10 22.48
C GLY A 16 6.18 -0.33 21.21
N GLY A 17 5.40 0.76 21.35
CA GLY A 17 5.10 1.62 20.20
C GLY A 17 6.34 2.34 19.66
N GLY A 18 6.33 2.67 18.39
CA GLY A 18 7.37 3.43 17.72
C GLY A 18 7.80 2.84 16.37
N PRO A 19 8.81 3.46 15.74
CA PRO A 19 9.31 3.00 14.44
C PRO A 19 10.07 1.67 14.58
N LEU A 20 9.83 0.78 13.63
CA LEU A 20 10.52 -0.48 13.45
C LEU A 20 11.12 -0.51 12.04
N ASP A 21 12.42 -0.25 11.92
CA ASP A 21 13.11 -0.29 10.62
C ASP A 21 13.55 -1.72 10.28
N THR A 22 13.04 -2.25 9.19
CA THR A 22 13.37 -3.59 8.68
C THR A 22 14.59 -3.61 7.76
N THR A 23 15.20 -2.46 7.46
CA THR A 23 16.38 -2.37 6.61
C THR A 23 17.56 -3.12 7.23
N ALA A 24 18.36 -3.81 6.42
CA ALA A 24 19.52 -4.55 6.91
C ALA A 24 20.51 -3.62 7.62
N GLY A 25 20.91 -4.01 8.84
CA GLY A 25 21.86 -3.22 9.65
C GLY A 25 21.29 -1.96 10.30
N ALA A 26 19.97 -1.75 10.27
CA ALA A 26 19.33 -0.61 10.96
C ALA A 26 19.63 -0.66 12.46
N ILE A 27 20.05 0.48 13.02
CA ILE A 27 20.37 0.61 14.44
C ILE A 27 19.07 0.54 15.25
N GLY A 28 19.06 -0.29 16.30
CA GLY A 28 17.87 -0.48 17.15
C GLY A 28 16.78 -1.34 16.52
N SER A 29 17.02 -1.95 15.35
CA SER A 29 16.10 -2.96 14.81
C SER A 29 16.13 -4.20 15.71
N HIS A 30 14.96 -4.78 15.98
CA HIS A 30 14.84 -6.07 16.66
C HIS A 30 15.07 -7.27 15.73
N CYS A 31 15.49 -7.01 14.48
CA CYS A 31 15.69 -8.06 13.48
C CYS A 31 16.85 -8.98 13.86
N LEU A 32 16.61 -10.27 13.79
CA LEU A 32 17.66 -11.27 13.95
C LEU A 32 18.69 -11.14 12.82
N PRO A 33 20.00 -11.43 13.09
CA PRO A 33 20.99 -11.51 12.03
C PRO A 33 20.65 -12.67 11.07
N ALA A 34 20.99 -12.53 9.80
CA ALA A 34 20.67 -13.53 8.77
C ALA A 34 21.22 -14.96 9.06
N THR A 35 22.21 -15.07 9.93
CA THR A 35 22.79 -16.36 10.38
C THR A 35 21.94 -17.05 11.46
N ALA A 36 20.99 -16.37 12.09
CA ALA A 36 20.17 -16.89 13.19
C ALA A 36 18.83 -17.47 12.73
N TYR A 37 18.52 -17.43 11.44
CA TYR A 37 17.30 -17.99 10.88
C TYR A 37 17.53 -18.57 9.49
N THR A 38 16.64 -19.47 9.07
CA THR A 38 16.56 -19.96 7.68
C THR A 38 15.15 -19.83 7.17
N THR A 39 15.00 -19.57 5.87
CA THR A 39 13.70 -19.52 5.19
C THR A 39 13.69 -20.44 3.98
N ASP A 40 12.54 -21.05 3.69
CA ASP A 40 12.33 -21.87 2.50
C ASP A 40 11.03 -21.42 1.79
N PRO A 41 11.08 -20.84 0.60
CA PRO A 41 12.30 -20.47 -0.15
C PRO A 41 13.13 -19.39 0.57
N PRO A 42 14.44 -19.28 0.28
CA PRO A 42 15.30 -18.26 0.85
C PRO A 42 14.79 -16.85 0.54
N ILE A 43 14.58 -16.04 1.58
CA ILE A 43 14.22 -14.61 1.46
C ILE A 43 15.05 -13.78 2.44
N ASP A 44 15.44 -12.58 2.04
CA ASP A 44 16.01 -11.58 2.95
C ASP A 44 14.86 -10.88 3.66
N ALA A 45 14.72 -11.12 4.97
CA ALA A 45 13.61 -10.61 5.78
C ALA A 45 14.13 -10.04 7.12
N CYS A 46 13.37 -9.15 7.72
CA CYS A 46 13.54 -8.83 9.13
C CYS A 46 12.72 -9.83 9.95
N VAL A 47 13.41 -10.76 10.60
CA VAL A 47 12.77 -11.76 11.49
C VAL A 47 12.92 -11.32 12.94
N ILE A 48 11.80 -11.19 13.64
CA ILE A 48 11.73 -10.95 15.08
C ILE A 48 11.11 -12.21 15.71
N ALA A 49 11.83 -12.89 16.59
CA ALA A 49 11.38 -14.13 17.18
C ALA A 49 11.42 -14.10 18.70
N ALA A 50 10.37 -14.67 19.33
CA ALA A 50 10.24 -14.82 20.77
C ALA A 50 9.39 -16.05 21.10
N GLN A 51 9.39 -16.52 22.38
CA GLN A 51 8.49 -17.60 22.81
C GLN A 51 7.02 -17.12 22.73
N THR A 52 6.75 -15.95 23.28
CA THR A 52 5.47 -15.22 23.07
C THR A 52 5.77 -13.84 22.56
N LEU A 53 4.95 -13.32 21.63
CA LEU A 53 5.13 -11.99 21.06
C LEU A 53 3.84 -11.18 21.20
N SER A 54 3.97 -9.92 21.65
CA SER A 54 2.80 -9.06 21.81
C SER A 54 3.05 -7.64 21.33
N ILE A 55 2.00 -7.02 20.80
CA ILE A 55 1.88 -5.56 20.60
C ILE A 55 0.74 -5.11 21.50
N PRO A 56 1.03 -4.47 22.67
CA PRO A 56 0.02 -4.10 23.66
C PRO A 56 -0.93 -3.01 23.13
N ASP A 57 -2.09 -2.90 23.79
CA ASP A 57 -3.07 -1.84 23.57
C ASP A 57 -2.44 -0.45 23.59
N ARG A 58 -2.94 0.47 22.75
CA ARG A 58 -2.47 1.85 22.56
C ARG A 58 -1.05 1.99 22.00
N ASN A 59 -0.33 0.90 21.77
CA ASN A 59 0.94 0.92 21.07
C ASN A 59 0.74 0.78 19.56
N THR A 60 1.45 1.62 18.80
CA THR A 60 1.56 1.50 17.35
C THR A 60 3.01 1.19 16.99
N VAL A 61 3.24 0.02 16.42
CA VAL A 61 4.52 -0.35 15.82
C VAL A 61 4.44 0.03 14.35
N ALA A 62 5.14 1.08 13.96
CA ALA A 62 5.24 1.54 12.57
C ALA A 62 6.42 0.85 11.88
N ALA A 63 6.11 -0.19 11.12
CA ALA A 63 7.12 -0.97 10.40
C ALA A 63 7.44 -0.32 9.05
N THR A 64 8.72 -0.11 8.78
CA THR A 64 9.24 0.52 7.56
C THR A 64 10.47 -0.21 7.06
N GLY A 65 10.95 0.10 5.87
CA GLY A 65 12.23 -0.38 5.38
C GLY A 65 12.13 -1.33 4.18
N THR A 66 13.28 -1.85 3.76
CA THR A 66 13.43 -2.54 2.48
C THR A 66 13.13 -4.03 2.51
N ARG A 67 13.02 -4.64 3.69
CA ARG A 67 12.79 -6.09 3.85
C ARG A 67 11.40 -6.39 4.41
N PRO A 68 10.74 -7.49 4.00
CA PRO A 68 9.49 -7.91 4.61
C PRO A 68 9.69 -8.19 6.11
N LEU A 69 8.65 -7.91 6.91
CA LEU A 69 8.65 -8.16 8.35
C LEU A 69 8.07 -9.54 8.65
N ILE A 70 8.79 -10.33 9.44
CA ILE A 70 8.33 -11.62 9.96
C ILE A 70 8.33 -11.56 11.49
N LEU A 71 7.14 -11.68 12.09
CA LEU A 71 6.98 -11.85 13.54
C LEU A 71 6.72 -13.32 13.83
N LEU A 72 7.63 -13.97 14.57
CA LEU A 72 7.57 -15.39 14.87
C LEU A 72 7.49 -15.63 16.37
N ALA A 73 6.40 -16.27 16.82
CA ALA A 73 6.22 -16.70 18.20
C ALA A 73 6.29 -18.22 18.30
N GLY A 74 7.05 -18.76 19.27
CA GLY A 74 7.07 -20.19 19.57
C GLY A 74 5.72 -20.72 20.02
N ASP A 75 4.98 -19.92 20.80
CA ASP A 75 3.64 -20.26 21.32
C ASP A 75 2.57 -19.33 20.73
N ALA A 76 2.45 -18.09 21.26
CA ALA A 76 1.35 -17.19 20.96
C ALA A 76 1.84 -15.82 20.50
N LEU A 77 1.13 -15.27 19.50
CA LEU A 77 1.29 -13.92 19.02
C LEU A 77 -0.02 -13.14 19.22
N THR A 78 0.04 -12.03 19.97
CA THR A 78 -1.13 -11.22 20.32
C THR A 78 -0.94 -9.76 19.92
N ILE A 79 -1.86 -9.22 19.14
CA ILE A 79 -1.88 -7.80 18.71
C ILE A 79 -3.15 -7.16 19.26
N THR A 80 -3.03 -6.44 20.39
CA THR A 80 -4.12 -5.61 20.94
C THR A 80 -3.95 -4.13 20.56
N GLY A 81 -2.74 -3.73 20.21
CA GLY A 81 -2.42 -2.42 19.62
C GLY A 81 -2.48 -2.43 18.10
N THR A 82 -1.59 -1.71 17.45
CA THR A 82 -1.53 -1.59 15.98
C THR A 82 -0.16 -1.99 15.45
N LEU A 83 -0.15 -2.90 14.47
CA LEU A 83 0.97 -3.12 13.58
C LEU A 83 0.70 -2.37 12.28
N ASP A 84 1.39 -1.27 12.10
CA ASP A 84 1.26 -0.43 10.90
C ASP A 84 2.42 -0.69 9.95
N ALA A 85 2.14 -1.42 8.91
CA ALA A 85 3.03 -1.73 7.80
C ALA A 85 2.57 -1.04 6.50
N ALA A 86 1.69 -0.05 6.61
CA ALA A 86 1.24 0.74 5.48
C ALA A 86 2.34 1.69 5.00
N SER A 87 2.20 2.14 3.78
CA SER A 87 2.96 3.29 3.28
C SER A 87 2.16 4.56 3.47
N HIS A 88 2.83 5.62 3.90
CA HIS A 88 2.23 6.92 4.19
C HIS A 88 2.90 8.03 3.38
N ARG A 89 2.07 8.94 2.86
CA ARG A 89 2.52 10.11 2.13
C ARG A 89 2.78 11.31 3.04
N GLY A 90 1.97 11.48 4.09
CA GLY A 90 2.04 12.58 5.04
C GLY A 90 2.99 12.32 6.22
N GLY A 91 3.30 13.37 7.01
CA GLY A 91 4.00 13.22 8.28
C GLY A 91 5.47 12.78 8.21
N GLY A 92 6.16 13.06 7.09
CA GLY A 92 7.55 12.63 6.87
C GLY A 92 7.68 11.41 5.96
N GLY A 93 6.60 10.98 5.34
CA GLY A 93 6.47 9.94 4.32
C GLY A 93 7.35 8.72 4.56
N HIS A 94 6.77 7.60 4.96
CA HIS A 94 7.53 6.37 5.07
C HIS A 94 6.88 5.24 4.26
N THR A 95 7.72 4.37 3.74
CA THR A 95 7.29 3.18 3.01
C THR A 95 7.18 2.01 3.96
N GLY A 96 6.10 1.25 3.83
CA GLY A 96 5.94 0.00 4.56
C GLY A 96 7.06 -1.00 4.28
N PRO A 97 7.25 -2.04 5.10
CA PRO A 97 8.32 -3.02 4.96
C PRO A 97 8.23 -3.75 3.61
N ALA A 98 9.32 -3.73 2.84
CA ALA A 98 9.39 -4.27 1.47
C ALA A 98 8.34 -3.69 0.49
N ALA A 99 7.78 -2.51 0.75
CA ALA A 99 6.95 -1.82 -0.23
C ALA A 99 7.74 -1.58 -1.52
N ASP A 100 7.06 -1.61 -2.67
CA ASP A 100 7.62 -1.39 -4.01
C ASP A 100 8.66 -2.45 -4.47
N THR A 101 8.93 -3.48 -3.66
CA THR A 101 9.91 -4.54 -3.98
C THR A 101 9.26 -5.82 -4.50
N GLY A 102 7.93 -5.93 -4.43
CA GLY A 102 7.18 -7.08 -4.91
C GLY A 102 7.23 -7.25 -6.44
N PRO A 103 6.72 -8.37 -6.95
CA PRO A 103 6.55 -8.54 -8.38
C PRO A 103 5.51 -7.53 -8.88
N CYS A 104 5.97 -6.45 -9.51
CA CYS A 104 5.11 -5.45 -10.11
C CYS A 104 4.99 -5.69 -11.61
N PRO A 105 3.81 -5.48 -12.21
CA PRO A 105 3.65 -5.68 -13.64
C PRO A 105 4.54 -4.71 -14.43
N ASN A 106 5.10 -5.19 -15.51
CA ASN A 106 5.95 -4.40 -16.42
C ASN A 106 5.20 -3.92 -17.68
N ASN A 107 3.91 -4.25 -17.79
CA ASN A 107 3.06 -3.86 -18.92
C ASN A 107 2.25 -2.57 -18.67
N MET A 108 2.69 -1.75 -17.73
CA MET A 108 2.11 -0.43 -17.46
C MET A 108 2.51 0.56 -18.54
N THR A 109 1.59 1.43 -18.94
CA THR A 109 1.86 2.50 -19.90
C THR A 109 1.93 3.85 -19.21
N ALA A 110 3.04 4.56 -19.38
CA ALA A 110 3.21 5.89 -18.83
C ALA A 110 2.19 6.90 -19.42
N PRO A 111 1.72 7.86 -18.62
CA PRO A 111 0.89 8.93 -19.14
C PRO A 111 1.70 9.86 -20.05
N THR A 112 1.03 10.55 -20.95
CA THR A 112 1.67 11.49 -21.88
C THR A 112 1.24 12.93 -21.65
N THR A 113 2.06 13.84 -22.15
CA THR A 113 1.77 15.28 -22.17
C THR A 113 1.14 15.66 -23.48
N ALA A 114 0.10 16.50 -23.47
CA ALA A 114 -0.42 17.13 -24.68
C ALA A 114 0.59 18.11 -25.29
N PRO A 115 0.58 18.32 -26.61
CA PRO A 115 1.37 19.37 -27.25
C PRO A 115 1.06 20.76 -26.68
N ALA A 116 2.04 21.66 -26.65
CA ALA A 116 1.88 23.00 -26.08
C ALA A 116 0.79 23.82 -26.79
N ASN A 117 0.60 23.64 -28.10
CA ASN A 117 -0.45 24.29 -28.89
C ASN A 117 -1.88 23.79 -28.56
N GLN A 118 -2.00 22.68 -27.82
CA GLN A 118 -3.26 22.13 -27.32
C GLN A 118 -3.42 22.31 -25.81
N GLY A 119 -2.72 23.29 -25.21
CA GLY A 119 -2.81 23.59 -23.79
C GLY A 119 -1.76 22.88 -22.92
N GLY A 120 -1.05 21.89 -23.44
CA GLY A 120 0.11 21.27 -22.79
C GLY A 120 -0.15 20.51 -21.50
N GLN A 121 -1.39 20.03 -21.26
CA GLN A 121 -1.75 19.35 -20.02
C GLN A 121 -1.14 17.95 -19.92
N GLY A 122 -0.76 17.54 -18.70
CA GLY A 122 -0.30 16.19 -18.41
C GLY A 122 -1.44 15.22 -18.12
N GLY A 123 -1.34 13.98 -18.62
CA GLY A 123 -2.24 12.88 -18.25
C GLY A 123 -1.97 12.38 -16.83
N GLY A 124 -2.99 11.84 -16.16
CA GLY A 124 -2.88 11.24 -14.83
C GLY A 124 -2.14 9.90 -14.83
N GLY A 125 -1.40 9.58 -13.77
CA GLY A 125 -0.69 8.30 -13.59
C GLY A 125 -1.66 7.13 -13.33
N TRP A 126 -1.17 5.90 -13.51
CA TRP A 126 -1.91 4.66 -13.18
C TRP A 126 -1.85 4.35 -11.68
N GLY A 127 -2.86 3.66 -11.15
CA GLY A 127 -2.82 3.09 -9.80
C GLY A 127 -1.96 1.83 -9.73
N GLY A 128 -1.29 1.61 -8.60
CA GLY A 128 -0.47 0.42 -8.37
C GLY A 128 -1.27 -0.87 -8.48
N THR A 129 -0.68 -1.91 -9.04
CA THR A 129 -1.27 -3.23 -9.23
C THR A 129 -0.54 -4.26 -8.37
N PHE A 130 -1.28 -5.00 -7.52
CA PHE A 130 -0.72 -6.08 -6.72
C PHE A 130 -1.80 -7.15 -6.48
N GLY A 131 -1.63 -8.33 -7.05
CA GLY A 131 -2.71 -9.34 -7.08
C GLY A 131 -3.82 -8.93 -8.04
N LEU A 132 -4.61 -7.94 -7.69
CA LEU A 132 -5.63 -7.34 -8.55
C LEU A 132 -5.11 -6.11 -9.29
N GLY A 133 -5.74 -5.75 -10.39
CA GLY A 133 -5.38 -4.59 -11.21
C GLY A 133 -5.66 -3.26 -10.50
N GLY A 134 -4.72 -2.34 -10.55
CA GLY A 134 -4.95 -0.93 -10.23
C GLY A 134 -5.83 -0.26 -11.29
N ALA A 135 -6.27 0.95 -11.03
CA ALA A 135 -7.09 1.70 -11.99
C ALA A 135 -6.25 2.60 -12.90
N ASN A 136 -6.76 2.87 -14.08
CA ASN A 136 -6.11 3.74 -15.05
C ASN A 136 -6.19 5.22 -14.61
N GLY A 137 -5.15 5.99 -14.94
CA GLY A 137 -5.24 7.44 -15.00
C GLY A 137 -6.06 7.89 -16.21
N ASN A 138 -6.50 9.14 -16.21
CA ASN A 138 -7.27 9.69 -17.33
C ASN A 138 -6.51 10.81 -18.04
N GLY A 139 -6.93 11.05 -19.25
CA GLY A 139 -6.38 12.08 -20.13
C GLY A 139 -6.95 13.45 -19.87
N THR A 140 -6.71 14.37 -20.80
CA THR A 140 -7.16 15.75 -20.79
C THR A 140 -7.97 16.07 -22.05
N VAL A 141 -8.82 17.09 -21.95
CA VAL A 141 -9.46 17.68 -23.14
C VAL A 141 -8.37 18.42 -23.92
N GLY A 142 -7.81 17.81 -24.92
CA GLY A 142 -6.72 18.41 -25.71
C GLY A 142 -5.51 17.50 -25.93
N GLY A 143 -5.52 16.29 -25.37
CA GLY A 143 -4.68 15.21 -25.86
C GLY A 143 -3.59 14.64 -24.96
N GLY A 144 -3.43 15.07 -23.70
CA GLY A 144 -2.63 14.33 -22.73
C GLY A 144 -3.33 12.99 -22.43
N ILE A 145 -2.64 11.85 -22.58
CA ILE A 145 -3.21 10.51 -22.38
C ILE A 145 -2.90 10.05 -20.96
N GLY A 146 -3.89 9.49 -20.26
CA GLY A 146 -3.70 8.87 -18.95
C GLY A 146 -2.88 7.58 -19.02
N GLY A 147 -2.17 7.28 -17.93
CA GLY A 147 -1.41 6.05 -17.76
C GLY A 147 -2.33 4.83 -17.61
N ILE A 148 -1.89 3.68 -18.08
CA ILE A 148 -2.63 2.41 -18.00
C ILE A 148 -1.99 1.56 -16.90
N ALA A 149 -2.81 1.07 -15.96
CA ALA A 149 -2.38 0.13 -14.93
C ALA A 149 -2.06 -1.25 -15.54
N GLY A 150 -1.17 -1.98 -14.86
CA GLY A 150 -0.82 -3.34 -15.26
C GLY A 150 -1.93 -4.35 -14.99
N ASN A 151 -1.83 -5.53 -15.60
CA ASN A 151 -2.76 -6.63 -15.41
C ASN A 151 -2.60 -7.27 -14.01
N ASN A 152 -3.63 -8.03 -13.61
CA ASN A 152 -3.59 -8.83 -12.38
C ASN A 152 -2.37 -9.76 -12.35
N LEU A 153 -1.78 -9.90 -11.16
CA LEU A 153 -0.62 -10.75 -10.91
C LEU A 153 -0.95 -11.88 -9.95
N ILE A 154 -0.33 -13.04 -10.17
CA ILE A 154 -0.36 -14.13 -9.19
C ILE A 154 0.79 -13.91 -8.21
N ILE A 155 0.45 -13.65 -6.93
CA ILE A 155 1.43 -13.42 -5.87
C ILE A 155 1.83 -14.76 -5.27
N THR A 156 3.05 -15.19 -5.51
CA THR A 156 3.61 -16.48 -5.04
C THR A 156 4.61 -16.35 -3.90
N ALA A 157 5.12 -15.14 -3.64
CA ALA A 157 6.11 -14.87 -2.61
C ALA A 157 5.65 -13.76 -1.66
N LEU A 158 6.22 -13.71 -0.46
CA LEU A 158 6.02 -12.59 0.48
C LEU A 158 6.65 -11.33 -0.11
N GLY A 159 5.85 -10.31 -0.35
CA GLY A 159 6.31 -9.06 -0.95
C GLY A 159 5.33 -7.91 -0.71
N GLY A 160 5.82 -6.70 -0.74
CA GLY A 160 5.00 -5.50 -0.63
C GLY A 160 4.23 -5.19 -1.91
N GLY A 161 3.27 -4.29 -1.80
CA GLY A 161 2.49 -3.78 -2.91
C GLY A 161 3.32 -2.97 -3.89
N CYS A 162 2.72 -2.64 -5.02
CA CYS A 162 3.36 -1.90 -6.10
C CYS A 162 3.03 -0.41 -6.06
N PRO A 163 3.96 0.46 -6.44
CA PRO A 163 3.71 1.89 -6.47
C PRO A 163 2.70 2.24 -7.57
N GLY A 164 2.04 3.35 -7.41
CA GLY A 164 1.33 4.03 -8.48
C GLY A 164 2.30 4.72 -9.44
N GLY A 165 1.85 4.99 -10.65
CA GLY A 165 2.63 5.73 -11.64
C GLY A 165 2.60 7.24 -11.39
N GLY A 166 3.70 7.92 -11.68
CA GLY A 166 3.70 9.38 -11.72
C GLY A 166 2.78 9.92 -12.80
N GLY A 167 2.18 11.09 -12.58
CA GLY A 167 1.48 11.85 -13.60
C GLY A 167 2.47 12.46 -14.62
N ALA A 168 2.00 12.76 -15.82
CA ALA A 168 2.82 13.46 -16.81
C ALA A 168 2.97 14.94 -16.47
N ASN A 169 4.12 15.50 -16.76
CA ASN A 169 4.35 16.94 -16.71
C ASN A 169 3.49 17.63 -17.77
N ASN A 170 3.26 18.95 -17.63
CA ASN A 170 2.74 19.73 -18.74
C ASN A 170 3.88 20.22 -19.65
N ALA A 171 3.54 20.63 -20.88
CA ALA A 171 4.54 21.10 -21.84
C ALA A 171 5.17 22.47 -21.47
N LEU A 172 4.63 23.17 -20.47
CA LEU A 172 5.07 24.49 -20.02
C LEU A 172 5.86 24.43 -18.70
N GLY A 173 6.23 23.21 -18.24
CA GLY A 173 7.08 22.99 -17.07
C GLY A 173 6.36 22.71 -15.75
N GLY A 174 5.03 22.57 -15.74
CA GLY A 174 4.30 22.11 -14.53
C GLY A 174 4.54 20.62 -14.29
N GLY A 175 4.84 20.28 -13.04
CA GLY A 175 5.19 18.91 -12.63
C GLY A 175 3.97 17.98 -12.53
N GLY A 176 4.11 16.74 -12.99
CA GLY A 176 3.19 15.67 -12.66
C GLY A 176 3.33 15.27 -11.19
N GLY A 177 2.23 14.78 -10.59
CA GLY A 177 2.23 14.24 -9.24
C GLY A 177 3.05 12.94 -9.12
N SER A 178 3.72 12.73 -8.00
CA SER A 178 4.39 11.46 -7.71
C SER A 178 3.40 10.34 -7.46
N GLY A 179 3.71 9.11 -7.87
CA GLY A 179 2.94 7.93 -7.46
C GLY A 179 3.02 7.72 -5.94
N GLY A 180 1.99 7.11 -5.37
CA GLY A 180 1.97 6.62 -4.00
C GLY A 180 2.74 5.30 -3.90
N HIS A 181 3.42 5.06 -2.79
CA HIS A 181 4.10 3.80 -2.51
C HIS A 181 3.10 2.67 -2.23
N GLY A 182 3.44 1.45 -2.61
CA GLY A 182 2.68 0.25 -2.24
C GLY A 182 2.70 0.00 -0.73
N GLY A 183 1.76 -0.77 -0.21
CA GLY A 183 1.75 -1.23 1.18
C GLY A 183 2.84 -2.25 1.45
N GLY A 184 3.15 -2.48 2.73
CA GLY A 184 4.23 -3.38 3.14
C GLY A 184 3.85 -4.86 3.10
N ALA A 185 4.85 -5.71 3.41
CA ALA A 185 4.72 -7.17 3.53
C ALA A 185 4.96 -7.61 4.97
N VAL A 186 3.98 -8.33 5.53
CA VAL A 186 4.03 -8.86 6.90
C VAL A 186 3.65 -10.33 6.94
N LEU A 187 4.47 -11.16 7.61
CA LEU A 187 4.17 -12.55 7.94
C LEU A 187 4.17 -12.71 9.47
N LEU A 188 3.02 -13.13 9.99
CA LEU A 188 2.81 -13.44 11.40
C LEU A 188 2.75 -14.96 11.56
N VAL A 189 3.64 -15.52 12.35
CA VAL A 189 3.73 -16.98 12.58
C VAL A 189 3.64 -17.25 14.08
N ALA A 190 2.85 -18.24 14.48
CA ALA A 190 2.83 -18.70 15.86
C ALA A 190 2.64 -20.23 15.96
N GLY A 191 3.33 -20.86 16.91
CA GLY A 191 3.26 -22.31 17.10
C GLY A 191 1.91 -22.81 17.62
N GLN A 192 1.12 -21.95 18.29
CA GLN A 192 -0.19 -22.32 18.85
C GLN A 192 -1.32 -21.37 18.39
N SER A 193 -1.15 -20.07 18.57
CA SER A 193 -2.23 -19.12 18.27
C SER A 193 -1.76 -17.73 17.84
N ILE A 194 -2.51 -17.14 16.92
CA ILE A 194 -2.45 -15.71 16.59
C ILE A 194 -3.80 -15.09 16.96
N THR A 195 -3.75 -14.00 17.75
CA THR A 195 -4.93 -13.21 18.10
C THR A 195 -4.71 -11.76 17.69
N VAL A 196 -5.61 -11.22 16.87
CA VAL A 196 -5.62 -9.81 16.46
C VAL A 196 -6.90 -9.17 17.00
N ASP A 197 -6.79 -8.47 18.13
CA ASP A 197 -7.87 -7.68 18.75
C ASP A 197 -7.77 -6.18 18.36
N GLY A 198 -6.57 -5.73 18.00
CA GLY A 198 -6.28 -4.39 17.52
C GLY A 198 -6.30 -4.27 15.99
N ALA A 199 -5.21 -3.82 15.38
CA ALA A 199 -5.15 -3.64 13.93
C ALA A 199 -3.82 -4.11 13.31
N VAL A 200 -3.91 -4.69 12.11
CA VAL A 200 -2.78 -4.90 11.19
C VAL A 200 -3.11 -4.19 9.88
N ASN A 201 -2.30 -3.21 9.52
CA ASN A 201 -2.49 -2.38 8.32
C ASN A 201 -1.30 -2.56 7.36
N ALA A 202 -1.58 -2.88 6.10
CA ALA A 202 -0.59 -2.94 5.02
C ALA A 202 -1.10 -2.18 3.77
N SER A 203 -1.78 -1.06 3.96
CA SER A 203 -2.38 -0.28 2.88
C SER A 203 -1.35 0.53 2.09
N GLY A 204 -1.68 0.85 0.85
CA GLY A 204 -0.86 1.71 -0.01
C GLY A 204 -1.08 3.20 0.26
N ALA A 205 -0.08 4.01 -0.05
CA ALA A 205 -0.12 5.46 0.06
C ALA A 205 -0.92 6.11 -1.06
N GLY A 206 -1.47 7.28 -0.78
CA GLY A 206 -2.13 8.12 -1.78
C GLY A 206 -1.15 8.69 -2.80
N GLY A 207 -1.60 8.90 -4.02
CA GLY A 207 -0.85 9.56 -5.09
C GLY A 207 -0.77 11.07 -4.93
N GLY A 208 0.26 11.66 -5.51
CA GLY A 208 0.54 13.09 -5.48
C GLY A 208 -0.33 13.93 -6.39
N THR A 209 -0.49 15.20 -6.03
CA THR A 209 -1.16 16.20 -6.85
C THR A 209 -0.33 16.61 -8.05
N GLY A 210 -0.96 16.84 -9.20
CA GLY A 210 -0.36 17.56 -10.32
C GLY A 210 -0.17 19.04 -10.01
N GLN A 211 0.92 19.62 -10.51
CA GLN A 211 1.24 21.05 -10.40
C GLN A 211 1.00 21.73 -11.74
N ALA A 212 0.48 22.93 -11.74
CA ALA A 212 0.39 23.82 -12.92
C ALA A 212 -0.01 23.05 -14.22
N ARG A 213 -1.17 22.43 -14.26
CA ARG A 213 -1.70 21.63 -15.38
C ARG A 213 -1.00 20.26 -15.60
N GLY A 214 -0.14 19.82 -14.69
CA GLY A 214 0.41 18.46 -14.67
C GLY A 214 -0.66 17.45 -14.26
N GLY A 215 -0.50 16.20 -14.66
CA GLY A 215 -1.36 15.08 -14.26
C GLY A 215 -1.15 14.67 -12.81
N GLY A 216 -2.17 14.18 -12.13
CA GLY A 216 -2.06 13.58 -10.79
C GLY A 216 -1.22 12.28 -10.81
N GLY A 217 -0.62 11.91 -9.69
CA GLY A 217 0.07 10.63 -9.49
C GLY A 217 -0.89 9.55 -9.00
N GLY A 218 -0.72 8.30 -9.44
CA GLY A 218 -1.55 7.15 -9.05
C GLY A 218 -1.38 6.76 -7.59
N GLY A 219 -2.42 6.19 -6.97
CA GLY A 219 -2.34 5.59 -5.65
C GLY A 219 -1.54 4.29 -5.66
N GLY A 220 -0.80 3.98 -4.57
CA GLY A 220 -0.12 2.71 -4.39
C GLY A 220 -1.10 1.59 -4.08
N SER A 221 -0.81 0.35 -4.47
CA SER A 221 -1.63 -0.80 -4.09
C SER A 221 -1.45 -1.16 -2.61
N GLY A 222 -2.42 -1.86 -2.02
CA GLY A 222 -2.21 -2.56 -0.78
C GLY A 222 -1.09 -3.60 -0.89
N GLY A 223 -0.49 -3.96 0.24
CA GLY A 223 0.58 -4.95 0.35
C GLY A 223 0.07 -6.34 0.71
N MET A 224 0.85 -7.06 1.53
CA MET A 224 0.54 -8.45 1.88
C MET A 224 0.56 -8.67 3.39
N ILE A 225 -0.49 -9.30 3.91
CA ILE A 225 -0.58 -9.81 5.28
C ILE A 225 -0.76 -11.32 5.23
N VAL A 226 0.13 -12.04 5.91
CA VAL A 226 0.02 -13.50 6.04
C VAL A 226 -0.01 -13.87 7.52
N LEU A 227 -0.99 -14.71 7.91
CA LEU A 227 -1.12 -15.26 9.25
C LEU A 227 -1.02 -16.79 9.16
N ASP A 228 -0.09 -17.37 9.90
CA ASP A 228 0.19 -18.82 9.88
C ASP A 228 0.28 -19.37 11.30
N SER A 229 -0.75 -20.08 11.74
CA SER A 229 -0.80 -20.71 13.07
C SER A 229 -1.92 -21.75 13.11
N PRO A 230 -1.81 -22.79 13.98
CA PRO A 230 -2.91 -23.74 14.19
C PRO A 230 -4.25 -23.06 14.52
N THR A 231 -4.23 -21.98 15.30
CA THR A 231 -5.41 -21.17 15.61
C THR A 231 -5.20 -19.72 15.27
N VAL A 232 -6.09 -19.12 14.46
CA VAL A 232 -6.08 -17.69 14.12
C VAL A 232 -7.42 -17.08 14.48
N ALA A 233 -7.40 -16.06 15.33
CA ALA A 233 -8.57 -15.25 15.71
C ALA A 233 -8.34 -13.78 15.29
N ILE A 234 -9.22 -13.26 14.45
CA ILE A 234 -9.22 -11.85 14.02
C ILE A 234 -10.52 -11.23 14.53
N ASN A 235 -10.45 -10.58 15.69
CA ASN A 235 -11.57 -9.87 16.32
C ASN A 235 -11.49 -8.37 16.05
N GLY A 236 -10.28 -7.86 15.79
CA GLY A 236 -9.98 -6.49 15.42
C GLY A 236 -9.95 -6.30 13.89
N ARG A 237 -8.95 -5.60 13.37
CA ARG A 237 -8.90 -5.21 11.95
C ARG A 237 -7.63 -5.71 11.26
N CYS A 238 -7.79 -6.30 10.07
CA CYS A 238 -6.69 -6.61 9.16
C CYS A 238 -7.02 -6.04 7.78
N PHE A 239 -6.20 -5.13 7.26
CA PHE A 239 -6.50 -4.54 5.96
C PHE A 239 -5.25 -4.16 5.16
N ALA A 240 -5.38 -4.33 3.85
CA ALA A 240 -4.37 -4.02 2.84
C ALA A 240 -5.04 -3.33 1.65
N ASN A 241 -5.59 -2.14 1.89
CA ASN A 241 -6.36 -1.38 0.91
C ASN A 241 -5.44 -0.57 -0.03
N GLY A 242 -5.94 -0.23 -1.20
CA GLY A 242 -5.23 0.68 -2.12
C GLY A 242 -5.32 2.13 -1.68
N GLY A 243 -4.33 2.95 -2.02
CA GLY A 243 -4.35 4.41 -1.88
C GLY A 243 -5.16 5.10 -2.97
N GLY A 244 -5.69 6.28 -2.71
CA GLY A 244 -6.37 7.11 -3.70
C GLY A 244 -5.40 7.75 -4.70
N GLY A 245 -5.84 7.97 -5.93
CA GLY A 245 -5.08 8.72 -6.93
C GLY A 245 -5.10 10.24 -6.67
N GLY A 246 -4.06 10.94 -7.07
CA GLY A 246 -3.99 12.40 -6.98
C GLY A 246 -4.81 13.10 -8.07
N GLN A 247 -5.25 14.30 -7.79
CA GLN A 247 -5.91 15.18 -8.74
C GLN A 247 -4.88 15.80 -9.72
N GLY A 248 -5.27 16.00 -10.96
CA GLY A 248 -4.53 16.83 -11.89
C GLY A 248 -4.53 18.32 -11.47
N GLY A 249 -3.43 19.01 -11.73
CA GLY A 249 -3.33 20.46 -11.49
C GLY A 249 -4.11 21.28 -12.51
N ASN A 250 -4.42 22.51 -12.12
CA ASN A 250 -4.84 23.58 -13.05
C ASN A 250 -3.76 24.69 -13.04
N ALA A 251 -4.12 25.97 -13.00
CA ALA A 251 -3.15 27.05 -12.73
C ALA A 251 -2.48 26.90 -11.35
N LEU A 252 -3.15 26.19 -10.41
CA LEU A 252 -2.66 25.84 -9.08
C LEU A 252 -2.46 24.31 -8.97
N ALA A 253 -1.90 23.87 -7.84
CA ALA A 253 -1.85 22.46 -7.49
C ALA A 253 -3.26 21.88 -7.27
N GLY A 254 -3.47 20.62 -7.64
CA GLY A 254 -4.65 19.86 -7.27
C GLY A 254 -4.55 19.33 -5.82
N ASP A 255 -5.41 18.39 -5.44
CA ASP A 255 -5.37 17.69 -4.16
C ASP A 255 -4.70 16.30 -4.30
N SER A 256 -4.02 15.89 -3.25
CA SER A 256 -3.46 14.54 -3.17
C SER A 256 -4.54 13.51 -2.90
N GLY A 257 -4.33 12.27 -3.34
CA GLY A 257 -5.12 11.13 -2.91
C GLY A 257 -4.92 10.85 -1.42
N SER A 258 -5.97 10.35 -0.76
CA SER A 258 -5.94 9.95 0.64
C SER A 258 -5.41 8.52 0.84
N GLU A 259 -5.29 8.10 2.10
CA GLU A 259 -4.92 6.77 2.54
C GLU A 259 -6.09 6.11 3.25
N SER A 260 -6.16 4.78 3.20
CA SER A 260 -7.18 4.04 3.91
C SER A 260 -6.82 3.91 5.40
N SER A 261 -7.78 4.16 6.28
CA SER A 261 -7.61 4.09 7.74
C SER A 261 -8.39 2.93 8.40
N ALA A 262 -9.16 2.19 7.62
CA ALA A 262 -9.96 1.06 8.09
C ALA A 262 -10.32 0.12 6.93
N PRO A 263 -10.72 -1.14 7.20
CA PRO A 263 -11.05 -2.11 6.16
C PRO A 263 -12.13 -1.65 5.17
N ASN A 264 -13.17 -0.99 5.66
CA ASN A 264 -14.30 -0.47 4.88
C ASN A 264 -14.13 1.00 4.45
N ASN A 265 -12.99 1.62 4.75
CA ASN A 265 -12.73 3.01 4.39
C ASN A 265 -11.96 3.08 3.08
N THR A 266 -12.66 3.47 2.02
CA THR A 266 -12.05 3.71 0.72
C THR A 266 -11.15 4.95 0.78
N ALA A 267 -9.90 4.82 0.39
CA ALA A 267 -9.01 5.95 0.18
C ALA A 267 -9.53 6.82 -0.96
N SER A 268 -10.01 8.01 -0.67
CA SER A 268 -10.56 8.92 -1.67
C SER A 268 -9.48 9.42 -2.62
N GLY A 269 -9.83 9.58 -3.88
CA GLY A 269 -9.00 10.34 -4.82
C GLY A 269 -8.98 11.83 -4.46
N GLY A 270 -7.91 12.53 -4.83
CA GLY A 270 -7.84 13.99 -4.69
C GLY A 270 -8.91 14.65 -5.54
N ALA A 271 -9.68 15.57 -4.96
CA ALA A 271 -10.76 16.28 -5.62
C ALA A 271 -10.97 17.66 -4.98
N SER A 272 -10.58 18.68 -5.68
CA SER A 272 -10.95 20.06 -5.35
C SER A 272 -11.82 20.67 -6.46
N PRO A 273 -12.58 21.72 -6.19
CA PRO A 273 -13.41 22.40 -7.20
C PRO A 273 -12.53 23.16 -8.21
N SER A 274 -11.82 22.41 -9.05
CA SER A 274 -10.95 22.97 -10.10
C SER A 274 -11.18 22.23 -11.42
N VAL A 275 -10.64 22.71 -12.51
CA VAL A 275 -10.67 22.05 -13.83
C VAL A 275 -9.68 20.87 -13.94
N GLY A 276 -8.83 20.63 -12.94
CA GLY A 276 -8.03 19.41 -12.85
C GLY A 276 -8.91 18.19 -12.66
N GLY A 277 -8.62 17.11 -13.35
CA GLY A 277 -9.37 15.84 -13.22
C GLY A 277 -9.19 15.27 -11.83
N ALA A 278 -10.30 14.86 -11.18
CA ALA A 278 -10.25 14.22 -9.87
C ALA A 278 -9.51 12.87 -9.94
N GLY A 279 -8.79 12.52 -8.89
CA GLY A 279 -8.19 11.21 -8.71
C GLY A 279 -9.23 10.12 -8.47
N GLY A 280 -8.92 8.89 -8.81
CA GLY A 280 -9.75 7.72 -8.53
C GLY A 280 -9.57 7.21 -7.10
N ALA A 281 -10.60 6.62 -6.55
CA ALA A 281 -10.54 6.01 -5.22
C ALA A 281 -9.73 4.70 -5.23
N GLY A 282 -9.04 4.40 -4.13
CA GLY A 282 -8.33 3.15 -3.89
C GLY A 282 -9.26 1.95 -3.71
N GLY A 283 -8.79 0.75 -4.02
CA GLY A 283 -9.58 -0.49 -3.89
C GLY A 283 -9.73 -0.94 -2.43
N ILE A 284 -10.90 -1.46 -2.10
CA ILE A 284 -11.24 -2.15 -0.85
C ILE A 284 -11.98 -3.45 -1.17
N ALA A 285 -12.25 -4.30 -0.17
CA ALA A 285 -12.94 -5.60 -0.35
C ALA A 285 -14.25 -5.49 -1.13
N SER A 286 -15.04 -4.47 -0.91
CA SER A 286 -16.35 -4.27 -1.51
C SER A 286 -16.32 -3.46 -2.81
N ALA A 287 -15.18 -2.85 -3.17
CA ALA A 287 -15.06 -2.00 -4.34
C ALA A 287 -13.65 -2.02 -4.94
N GLY A 288 -13.56 -2.29 -6.22
CA GLY A 288 -12.29 -2.18 -6.95
C GLY A 288 -11.76 -0.73 -7.02
N ALA A 289 -10.48 -0.60 -7.32
CA ALA A 289 -9.88 0.70 -7.57
C ALA A 289 -10.61 1.45 -8.71
N GLN A 290 -10.77 2.76 -8.57
CA GLN A 290 -11.49 3.62 -9.50
C GLN A 290 -10.54 4.40 -10.40
N PRO A 291 -10.87 4.59 -11.68
CA PRO A 291 -10.07 5.41 -12.58
C PRO A 291 -10.13 6.89 -12.20
N GLY A 292 -9.09 7.62 -12.57
CA GLY A 292 -9.10 9.07 -12.50
C GLY A 292 -10.14 9.67 -13.45
N GLN A 293 -10.44 10.94 -13.27
CA GLN A 293 -11.34 11.72 -14.15
C GLN A 293 -10.53 12.54 -15.15
N PRO A 294 -11.08 12.83 -16.32
CA PRO A 294 -10.40 13.69 -17.29
C PRO A 294 -10.24 15.13 -16.75
N GLY A 295 -9.14 15.76 -17.09
CA GLY A 295 -8.98 17.19 -16.91
C GLY A 295 -9.93 17.96 -17.84
N GLY A 296 -10.58 18.99 -17.31
CA GLY A 296 -11.54 19.82 -18.00
C GLY A 296 -10.96 21.16 -18.49
N THR A 297 -11.85 22.01 -18.99
CA THR A 297 -11.55 23.40 -19.37
C THR A 297 -12.59 24.33 -18.74
N ASN A 298 -12.14 25.50 -18.26
CA ASN A 298 -13.02 26.58 -17.86
C ASN A 298 -12.48 27.88 -18.44
N GLY A 299 -13.01 28.28 -19.58
CA GLY A 299 -12.51 29.44 -20.33
C GLY A 299 -11.10 29.18 -20.85
N VAL A 300 -10.13 29.94 -20.35
CA VAL A 300 -8.70 29.79 -20.69
C VAL A 300 -7.94 28.81 -19.80
N ASP A 301 -8.54 28.42 -18.67
CA ASP A 301 -7.96 27.43 -17.76
C ASP A 301 -8.23 26.01 -18.23
N THR A 302 -7.17 25.21 -18.26
CA THR A 302 -7.19 23.79 -18.60
C THR A 302 -6.52 23.01 -17.47
N GLY A 303 -7.04 21.83 -17.17
CA GLY A 303 -6.56 20.97 -16.08
C GLY A 303 -5.84 19.72 -16.57
N GLY A 304 -4.86 19.28 -15.81
CA GLY A 304 -4.24 17.96 -15.96
C GLY A 304 -5.23 16.84 -15.66
N GLY A 305 -4.98 15.64 -16.18
CA GLY A 305 -5.80 14.44 -15.91
C GLY A 305 -5.63 13.92 -14.48
N GLY A 306 -6.71 13.40 -13.91
CA GLY A 306 -6.69 12.71 -12.61
C GLY A 306 -6.07 11.33 -12.72
N ALA A 307 -5.44 10.86 -11.66
CA ALA A 307 -4.78 9.56 -11.60
C ALA A 307 -5.69 8.44 -11.09
N GLY A 308 -5.36 7.19 -11.41
CA GLY A 308 -6.08 6.01 -10.91
C GLY A 308 -5.77 5.69 -9.45
N GLY A 309 -6.74 5.10 -8.75
CA GLY A 309 -6.54 4.52 -7.43
C GLY A 309 -5.75 3.21 -7.48
N GLY A 310 -5.02 2.89 -6.41
CA GLY A 310 -4.28 1.65 -6.25
C GLY A 310 -5.21 0.45 -6.00
N ALA A 311 -4.77 -0.72 -6.40
CA ALA A 311 -5.47 -1.98 -6.15
C ALA A 311 -5.48 -2.33 -4.66
N ILE A 312 -6.42 -3.17 -4.27
CA ILE A 312 -6.39 -3.87 -2.99
C ILE A 312 -5.20 -4.86 -2.98
N GLY A 313 -4.65 -5.12 -1.77
CA GLY A 313 -3.57 -6.09 -1.53
C GLY A 313 -4.06 -7.51 -1.34
N VAL A 314 -3.30 -8.30 -0.57
CA VAL A 314 -3.60 -9.73 -0.34
C VAL A 314 -3.51 -10.06 1.15
N ILE A 315 -4.52 -10.77 1.68
CA ILE A 315 -4.49 -11.36 3.02
C ILE A 315 -4.60 -12.89 2.89
N LYS A 316 -3.64 -13.62 3.49
CA LYS A 316 -3.65 -15.09 3.52
C LYS A 316 -3.69 -15.58 4.96
N VAL A 317 -4.55 -16.57 5.22
CA VAL A 317 -4.65 -17.19 6.54
C VAL A 317 -4.50 -18.70 6.42
N PHE A 318 -3.44 -19.23 7.02
CA PHE A 318 -3.16 -20.66 7.13
C PHE A 318 -3.45 -21.09 8.58
N ALA A 319 -4.58 -21.74 8.78
CA ALA A 319 -5.01 -22.21 10.10
C ALA A 319 -5.91 -23.43 10.00
N SER A 320 -5.74 -24.38 10.93
CA SER A 320 -6.67 -25.50 11.09
C SER A 320 -7.98 -25.04 11.72
N ASN A 321 -7.90 -24.05 12.61
CA ASN A 321 -9.05 -23.44 13.27
C ASN A 321 -9.03 -21.91 13.03
N ARG A 322 -9.94 -21.46 12.19
CA ARG A 322 -10.10 -20.03 11.86
C ARG A 322 -11.32 -19.50 12.60
N ARG A 323 -11.13 -18.41 13.35
CA ARG A 323 -12.21 -17.61 13.89
C ARG A 323 -11.99 -16.18 13.43
N HIS A 324 -12.83 -15.70 12.56
CA HIS A 324 -12.86 -14.29 12.19
C HIS A 324 -14.30 -13.83 12.11
N THR A 325 -14.55 -12.61 12.48
CA THR A 325 -15.79 -11.93 12.15
C THR A 325 -15.80 -11.76 10.63
N SER A 326 -16.75 -12.41 9.96
CA SER A 326 -16.85 -12.47 8.48
C SER A 326 -17.30 -11.15 7.85
N GLU A 327 -17.34 -10.08 8.64
CA GLU A 327 -17.82 -8.78 8.19
C GLU A 327 -16.70 -8.02 7.48
N THR A 328 -17.01 -7.42 6.35
CA THR A 328 -16.11 -6.54 5.57
C THR A 328 -15.58 -5.36 6.37
N ASP A 329 -16.18 -5.07 7.53
CA ASP A 329 -15.77 -4.02 8.46
C ASP A 329 -14.49 -4.37 9.24
N HIS A 330 -14.11 -5.64 9.27
CA HIS A 330 -12.95 -6.14 10.01
C HIS A 330 -11.78 -6.54 9.10
N ILE A 331 -12.05 -7.04 7.90
CA ILE A 331 -11.01 -7.62 7.03
C ILE A 331 -11.18 -7.13 5.58
N SER A 332 -10.12 -6.60 4.99
CA SER A 332 -10.10 -6.13 3.60
C SER A 332 -8.70 -6.32 2.96
N PRO A 333 -8.56 -7.18 1.93
CA PRO A 333 -9.55 -8.09 1.32
C PRO A 333 -9.93 -9.27 2.22
N PRO A 334 -10.98 -10.03 1.84
CA PRO A 334 -11.25 -11.31 2.49
C PRO A 334 -10.03 -12.24 2.40
N PRO A 335 -9.74 -13.03 3.45
CA PRO A 335 -8.60 -13.96 3.44
C PRO A 335 -8.77 -15.05 2.38
N SER A 336 -7.70 -15.35 1.65
CA SER A 336 -7.62 -16.42 0.66
C SER A 336 -6.85 -17.64 1.18
#